data_f666b8169878b249fa54d8f5caf90e40
#
_entry.id   f666b8169878b249fa54d8f5caf90e40
#
_cell.length_a   1.000
_cell.length_b   1.000
_cell.length_c   1.000
_cell.angle_alpha   90.00
_cell.angle_beta   90.00
_cell.angle_gamma   90.00
#
_symmetry.space_group_name_H-M   'P 1'
#
loop_
_entity.id
_entity.type
_entity.pdbx_description
1 polymer ?
#
loop_
_entity_poly.entity_id
_entity_poly.type
_entity_poly.pdbx_seq_one_letter_code
_entity_poly.pdbx_strand_id
1 'polypeptide(L)'
;MSLLAWLTTRAPDIDTPPPPRFTAINVDLGGITEAEDNEIAPDSDPIDAYELDEMLCMIDYCSASGETSRRRITLRKIARGPHAPILSAICHERRAFRQFRCDRIECFIEPDGEVVSCKDFFRDRVLVDLDLFAPNSATRAIPLARQIRDTLRAPLSLLVTAAHSDGEFHPEELDAICQYIEAEIFSSERCANLSGDVTIEVLDQMTDLVRHMRPQRESIDGYLRKVLDFAPEDVMRFSRALEHVVVADGRFHRDERDFLEELASFTAAHDATVRRRIAGVL
;
A
#
# COMPACT_ATOMS: atom_id res chain seq x y z
N MET A 1 -1.22 -0.87 -28.68
CA MET A 1 0.22 -0.47 -28.68
C MET A 1 0.82 -1.02 -27.39
N SER A 2 2.01 -1.60 -27.45
CA SER A 2 2.70 -2.11 -26.26
C SER A 2 3.20 -0.94 -25.41
N LEU A 3 3.14 -1.06 -24.07
CA LEU A 3 3.74 -0.11 -23.11
C LEU A 3 5.19 0.26 -23.49
N LEU A 4 5.95 -0.70 -24.02
CA LEU A 4 7.31 -0.52 -24.52
C LEU A 4 7.41 0.42 -25.75
N ALA A 5 6.42 0.43 -26.64
CA ALA A 5 6.43 1.29 -27.81
C ALA A 5 6.15 2.76 -27.45
N TRP A 6 5.41 2.99 -26.36
CA TRP A 6 5.11 4.31 -25.84
C TRP A 6 6.33 4.92 -25.12
N LEU A 7 7.04 4.12 -24.29
CA LEU A 7 8.22 4.54 -23.53
C LEU A 7 9.38 5.00 -24.43
N THR A 8 9.53 4.42 -25.64
CA THR A 8 10.65 4.73 -26.54
C THR A 8 10.42 5.95 -27.44
N THR A 9 9.17 6.46 -27.51
CA THR A 9 8.80 7.50 -28.49
C THR A 9 8.70 8.92 -27.92
N ARG A 10 8.81 9.10 -26.59
CA ARG A 10 8.47 10.37 -25.95
C ARG A 10 9.43 10.75 -24.83
N ALA A 11 10.55 11.39 -25.14
CA ALA A 11 11.31 12.09 -24.11
C ALA A 11 12.15 13.26 -24.66
N PRO A 12 11.95 14.50 -24.20
CA PRO A 12 13.04 15.46 -24.09
C PRO A 12 13.70 15.35 -22.71
N ASP A 13 15.02 15.30 -22.70
CA ASP A 13 15.89 15.27 -21.53
C ASP A 13 15.75 16.56 -20.72
N ILE A 14 15.46 16.44 -19.42
CA ILE A 14 15.63 17.53 -18.46
C ILE A 14 16.59 17.05 -17.38
N ASP A 15 17.78 17.65 -17.37
CA ASP A 15 18.87 17.37 -16.44
C ASP A 15 18.54 17.97 -15.07
N THR A 16 18.08 17.13 -14.14
CA THR A 16 17.88 17.49 -12.73
C THR A 16 18.86 16.69 -11.88
N PRO A 17 19.57 17.30 -10.90
CA PRO A 17 20.51 16.57 -10.06
C PRO A 17 19.75 15.56 -9.16
N PRO A 18 20.32 14.35 -8.98
CA PRO A 18 19.63 13.29 -8.25
C PRO A 18 19.44 13.65 -6.77
N PRO A 19 18.25 13.35 -6.19
CA PRO A 19 18.02 13.47 -4.77
C PRO A 19 18.91 12.50 -3.97
N PRO A 20 19.15 12.77 -2.67
CA PRO A 20 19.99 11.92 -1.84
C PRO A 20 19.38 10.51 -1.75
N ARG A 21 20.17 9.51 -2.11
CA ARG A 21 19.76 8.11 -2.07
C ARG A 21 19.51 7.69 -0.62
N PHE A 22 18.26 7.40 -0.29
CA PHE A 22 17.96 6.59 0.89
C PHE A 22 18.40 5.16 0.58
N THR A 23 19.41 4.68 1.26
CA THR A 23 19.86 3.29 1.16
C THR A 23 18.72 2.40 1.63
N ALA A 24 18.21 1.54 0.75
CA ALA A 24 17.27 0.49 1.13
C ALA A 24 17.88 -0.33 2.27
N ILE A 25 17.21 -0.36 3.41
CA ILE A 25 17.63 -1.20 4.54
C ILE A 25 17.15 -2.60 4.19
N ASN A 26 18.08 -3.46 3.80
CA ASN A 26 17.82 -4.87 3.61
C ASN A 26 17.52 -5.46 4.99
N VAL A 27 16.24 -5.71 5.29
CA VAL A 27 15.80 -6.34 6.53
C VAL A 27 16.01 -7.84 6.35
N ASP A 28 17.06 -8.36 6.97
CA ASP A 28 17.26 -9.81 7.10
C ASP A 28 16.16 -10.37 8.03
N LEU A 29 15.22 -11.10 7.45
CA LEU A 29 14.08 -11.70 8.17
C LEU A 29 14.49 -12.95 8.99
N GLY A 30 15.79 -13.28 9.04
CA GLY A 30 16.35 -14.50 9.65
C GLY A 30 16.89 -14.37 11.08
N GLY A 31 16.75 -13.25 11.76
CA GLY A 31 17.32 -13.01 13.08
C GLY A 31 16.29 -12.81 14.18
N ILE A 32 15.83 -13.89 14.83
CA ILE A 32 15.10 -13.82 16.11
C ILE A 32 16.14 -13.55 17.19
N THR A 33 16.18 -12.35 17.74
CA THR A 33 16.95 -12.06 18.95
C THR A 33 16.06 -11.44 20.02
N GLU A 34 15.94 -12.22 21.04
CA GLU A 34 15.66 -11.99 22.46
C GLU A 34 14.49 -11.08 22.88
N ALA A 35 13.65 -11.77 23.64
CA ALA A 35 12.48 -11.38 24.35
C ALA A 35 12.76 -10.30 25.41
N GLU A 36 12.29 -9.07 25.16
CA GLU A 36 11.93 -8.18 26.28
C GLU A 36 10.54 -7.52 26.11
N ASP A 37 9.88 -7.63 24.96
CA ASP A 37 8.52 -7.12 24.75
C ASP A 37 7.66 -8.04 23.85
N ASN A 38 8.03 -9.31 23.67
CA ASN A 38 7.22 -10.27 22.90
C ASN A 38 6.16 -10.90 23.79
N GLU A 39 5.02 -10.27 23.93
CA GLU A 39 3.88 -10.91 24.59
C GLU A 39 3.17 -11.96 23.72
N ILE A 40 3.51 -12.08 22.43
CA ILE A 40 2.90 -13.09 21.53
C ILE A 40 3.96 -13.57 20.56
N ALA A 41 4.19 -14.89 20.52
CA ALA A 41 5.12 -15.54 19.58
C ALA A 41 4.69 -15.34 18.12
N PRO A 42 5.63 -15.15 17.16
CA PRO A 42 5.33 -14.88 15.77
C PRO A 42 4.77 -16.07 14.97
N ASP A 43 4.58 -17.24 15.56
CA ASP A 43 4.34 -18.51 14.87
C ASP A 43 2.88 -18.87 14.56
N SER A 44 1.92 -18.03 14.89
CA SER A 44 0.54 -18.23 14.42
C SER A 44 0.04 -16.96 13.73
N ASP A 45 -0.07 -17.00 12.41
CA ASP A 45 -0.94 -16.04 11.73
C ASP A 45 -2.32 -16.16 12.38
N PRO A 46 -2.80 -15.11 13.05
CA PRO A 46 -4.12 -15.18 13.65
C PRO A 46 -5.15 -15.42 12.55
N ILE A 47 -6.03 -16.38 12.76
CA ILE A 47 -7.04 -16.84 11.78
C ILE A 47 -7.89 -15.69 11.21
N ASP A 48 -7.95 -14.55 11.92
CA ASP A 48 -8.70 -13.34 11.56
C ASP A 48 -7.78 -12.12 11.34
N ALA A 49 -6.58 -12.30 10.78
CA ALA A 49 -5.69 -11.20 10.49
C ALA A 49 -6.14 -10.46 9.23
N TYR A 50 -6.28 -9.14 9.34
CA TYR A 50 -6.66 -8.24 8.27
C TYR A 50 -5.43 -7.50 7.75
N GLU A 51 -5.13 -7.61 6.45
CA GLU A 51 -3.99 -6.94 5.85
C GLU A 51 -4.23 -5.43 5.76
N LEU A 52 -3.25 -4.66 6.18
CA LEU A 52 -3.24 -3.20 6.12
C LEU A 52 -2.42 -2.70 4.92
N ASP A 53 -2.57 -1.40 4.66
CA ASP A 53 -1.71 -0.68 3.75
C ASP A 53 -0.32 -0.54 4.39
N GLU A 54 0.70 -0.60 3.60
CA GLU A 54 2.08 -0.43 4.03
C GLU A 54 2.37 1.06 4.32
N MET A 55 1.66 1.61 5.30
CA MET A 55 1.79 3.00 5.70
C MET A 55 2.96 3.16 6.66
N LEU A 56 3.84 4.11 6.35
CA LEU A 56 4.92 4.52 7.26
C LEU A 56 4.40 5.59 8.22
N CYS A 57 4.55 5.34 9.52
CA CYS A 57 4.20 6.30 10.56
C CYS A 57 5.11 6.12 11.79
N MET A 58 5.02 7.04 12.72
CA MET A 58 5.61 6.86 14.07
C MET A 58 4.49 6.61 15.08
N ILE A 59 4.82 5.85 16.13
CA ILE A 59 3.94 5.64 17.28
C ILE A 59 4.67 6.00 18.56
N ASP A 60 3.94 6.58 19.51
CA ASP A 60 4.33 6.58 20.91
C ASP A 60 3.68 5.37 21.58
N TYR A 61 4.53 4.46 22.07
CA TYR A 61 4.13 3.16 22.57
C TYR A 61 4.53 2.97 24.03
N CYS A 62 3.56 2.60 24.86
CA CYS A 62 3.77 2.27 26.26
C CYS A 62 3.97 0.75 26.42
N SER A 63 5.14 0.32 26.89
CA SER A 63 5.45 -1.09 27.14
C SER A 63 4.67 -1.66 28.30
N ALA A 64 4.77 -2.98 28.51
CA ALA A 64 4.19 -3.65 29.69
C ALA A 64 4.77 -3.13 31.02
N SER A 65 6.03 -2.67 31.00
CA SER A 65 6.71 -2.07 32.16
C SER A 65 6.32 -0.60 32.41
N GLY A 66 5.49 0.01 31.54
CA GLY A 66 5.10 1.40 31.64
C GLY A 66 6.10 2.38 31.03
N GLU A 67 7.11 1.90 30.31
CA GLU A 67 8.06 2.74 29.60
C GLU A 67 7.50 3.19 28.25
N THR A 68 7.47 4.50 28.01
CA THR A 68 7.07 5.06 26.70
C THR A 68 8.27 5.12 25.77
N SER A 69 8.07 4.71 24.54
CA SER A 69 9.08 4.76 23.49
C SER A 69 8.47 5.18 22.16
N ARG A 70 9.18 6.05 21.44
CA ARG A 70 8.79 6.45 20.08
C ARG A 70 9.40 5.48 19.08
N ARG A 71 8.54 4.97 18.17
CA ARG A 71 8.96 3.97 17.18
C ARG A 71 8.42 4.32 15.80
N ARG A 72 9.29 4.23 14.79
CA ARG A 72 8.92 4.34 13.40
C ARG A 72 8.57 2.95 12.89
N ILE A 73 7.36 2.82 12.35
CA ILE A 73 6.81 1.53 11.92
C ILE A 73 6.21 1.61 10.52
N THR A 74 6.22 0.48 9.82
CA THR A 74 5.43 0.27 8.61
C THR A 74 4.35 -0.75 8.91
N LEU A 75 3.09 -0.36 8.76
CA LEU A 75 1.94 -1.20 9.06
C LEU A 75 1.89 -2.41 8.13
N ARG A 76 1.45 -3.56 8.65
CA ARG A 76 1.29 -4.79 7.87
C ARG A 76 -0.07 -5.43 8.05
N LYS A 77 -0.43 -5.78 9.26
CA LYS A 77 -1.67 -6.50 9.57
C LYS A 77 -2.25 -6.02 10.88
N ILE A 78 -3.57 -6.11 11.01
CA ILE A 78 -4.26 -6.01 12.29
C ILE A 78 -5.05 -7.29 12.54
N ALA A 79 -5.08 -7.72 13.76
CA ALA A 79 -5.75 -8.95 14.15
C ALA A 79 -6.42 -8.83 15.51
N ARG A 80 -7.35 -9.72 15.77
CA ARG A 80 -7.95 -9.87 17.09
C ARG A 80 -6.93 -10.45 18.07
N GLY A 81 -6.69 -9.76 19.15
CA GLY A 81 -5.86 -10.25 20.25
C GLY A 81 -6.68 -10.66 21.46
N PRO A 82 -6.07 -11.34 22.46
CA PRO A 82 -6.77 -11.81 23.66
C PRO A 82 -7.29 -10.69 24.56
N HIS A 83 -6.65 -9.52 24.53
CA HIS A 83 -7.00 -8.39 25.40
C HIS A 83 -7.35 -7.12 24.61
N ALA A 84 -6.71 -6.93 23.45
CA ALA A 84 -6.90 -5.77 22.59
C ALA A 84 -6.52 -6.15 21.16
N PRO A 85 -6.90 -5.37 20.13
CA PRO A 85 -6.41 -5.53 18.78
C PRO A 85 -4.88 -5.52 18.74
N ILE A 86 -4.30 -6.37 17.89
CA ILE A 86 -2.85 -6.50 17.70
C ILE A 86 -2.47 -5.96 16.33
N LEU A 87 -1.66 -4.92 16.31
CA LEU A 87 -1.04 -4.36 15.12
C LEU A 87 0.29 -5.06 14.86
N SER A 88 0.42 -5.72 13.72
CA SER A 88 1.67 -6.27 13.22
C SER A 88 2.33 -5.27 12.27
N ALA A 89 3.58 -4.93 12.50
CA ALA A 89 4.30 -3.93 11.74
C ALA A 89 5.81 -4.22 11.67
N ILE A 90 6.49 -3.63 10.70
CA ILE A 90 7.96 -3.60 10.68
C ILE A 90 8.42 -2.43 11.54
N CYS A 91 9.17 -2.70 12.58
CA CYS A 91 9.77 -1.67 13.42
C CYS A 91 11.16 -1.30 12.88
N HIS A 92 11.33 -0.06 12.44
CA HIS A 92 12.59 0.41 11.82
C HIS A 92 13.73 0.58 12.83
N GLU A 93 13.44 0.93 14.08
CA GLU A 93 14.43 1.04 15.15
C GLU A 93 15.05 -0.32 15.53
N ARG A 94 14.23 -1.38 15.49
CA ARG A 94 14.66 -2.74 15.80
C ARG A 94 15.00 -3.57 14.55
N ARG A 95 14.71 -3.05 13.35
CA ARG A 95 14.87 -3.73 12.05
C ARG A 95 14.24 -5.12 12.03
N ALA A 96 13.05 -5.25 12.64
CA ALA A 96 12.36 -6.52 12.83
C ALA A 96 10.84 -6.35 12.74
N PHE A 97 10.17 -7.43 12.36
CA PHE A 97 8.74 -7.55 12.46
C PHE A 97 8.33 -7.62 13.94
N ARG A 98 7.35 -6.82 14.35
CA ARG A 98 6.86 -6.76 15.72
C ARG A 98 5.37 -6.62 15.79
N GLN A 99 4.81 -7.06 16.91
CA GLN A 99 3.42 -6.90 17.26
C GLN A 99 3.26 -5.84 18.35
N PHE A 100 2.27 -4.97 18.17
CA PHE A 100 1.95 -3.88 19.07
C PHE A 100 0.48 -4.00 19.49
N ARG A 101 0.19 -3.96 20.77
CA ARG A 101 -1.18 -3.88 21.25
C ARG A 101 -1.72 -2.47 21.02
N CYS A 102 -2.87 -2.35 20.36
CA CYS A 102 -3.43 -1.04 20.01
C CYS A 102 -3.82 -0.20 21.24
N ASP A 103 -4.18 -0.83 22.35
CA ASP A 103 -4.52 -0.15 23.63
C ASP A 103 -3.28 0.44 24.34
N ARG A 104 -2.06 0.12 23.88
CA ARG A 104 -0.79 0.66 24.38
C ARG A 104 -0.17 1.69 23.44
N ILE A 105 -0.78 1.93 22.28
CA ILE A 105 -0.37 3.00 21.38
C ILE A 105 -1.05 4.28 21.87
N GLU A 106 -0.25 5.22 22.38
CA GLU A 106 -0.75 6.50 22.86
C GLU A 106 -1.20 7.39 21.71
N CYS A 107 -0.40 7.47 20.64
CA CYS A 107 -0.73 8.18 19.42
C CYS A 107 0.03 7.66 18.22
N PHE A 108 -0.48 7.98 17.04
CA PHE A 108 0.23 7.92 15.77
C PHE A 108 0.73 9.31 15.40
N ILE A 109 1.91 9.38 14.79
CA ILE A 109 2.49 10.59 14.24
C ILE A 109 2.74 10.32 12.78
N GLU A 110 2.07 11.05 11.91
CA GLU A 110 2.19 10.92 10.46
C GLU A 110 3.48 11.56 9.93
N PRO A 111 3.90 11.29 8.70
CA PRO A 111 5.12 11.88 8.12
C PRO A 111 5.10 13.41 8.05
N ASP A 112 3.92 14.03 7.97
CA ASP A 112 3.72 15.49 7.99
C ASP A 112 3.76 16.09 9.40
N GLY A 113 3.81 15.24 10.44
CA GLY A 113 3.86 15.61 11.85
C GLY A 113 2.49 15.71 12.53
N GLU A 114 1.40 15.37 11.85
CA GLU A 114 0.08 15.29 12.49
C GLU A 114 0.06 14.19 13.56
N VAL A 115 -0.50 14.52 14.73
CA VAL A 115 -0.62 13.61 15.87
C VAL A 115 -2.07 13.18 16.00
N VAL A 116 -2.33 11.89 15.83
CA VAL A 116 -3.68 11.33 15.80
C VAL A 116 -3.81 10.23 16.85
N SER A 117 -4.97 10.13 17.51
CA SER A 117 -5.23 9.04 18.44
C SER A 117 -5.23 7.69 17.71
N CYS A 118 -4.90 6.59 18.40
CA CYS A 118 -4.92 5.27 17.80
C CYS A 118 -6.26 4.94 17.13
N LYS A 119 -7.37 5.28 17.79
CA LYS A 119 -8.73 5.01 17.29
C LYS A 119 -9.06 5.84 16.04
N ASP A 120 -8.73 7.14 16.06
CA ASP A 120 -9.00 8.03 14.94
C ASP A 120 -8.12 7.68 13.74
N PHE A 121 -6.84 7.35 13.96
CA PHE A 121 -5.95 6.90 12.90
C PHE A 121 -6.51 5.68 12.16
N PHE A 122 -6.95 4.66 12.88
CA PHE A 122 -7.55 3.49 12.24
C PHE A 122 -8.87 3.80 11.55
N ARG A 123 -9.72 4.63 12.14
CA ARG A 123 -11.00 5.01 11.54
C ARG A 123 -10.83 5.86 10.28
N ASP A 124 -9.99 6.89 10.33
CA ASP A 124 -9.95 7.95 9.33
C ASP A 124 -8.86 7.72 8.27
N ARG A 125 -7.75 7.05 8.61
CA ARG A 125 -6.64 6.81 7.69
C ARG A 125 -6.63 5.39 7.13
N VAL A 126 -6.93 4.41 7.98
CA VAL A 126 -6.93 2.99 7.61
C VAL A 126 -8.32 2.52 7.18
N LEU A 127 -9.37 3.28 7.51
CA LEU A 127 -10.78 2.96 7.30
C LEU A 127 -11.18 1.62 7.93
N VAL A 128 -10.62 1.34 9.09
CA VAL A 128 -10.89 0.13 9.88
C VAL A 128 -11.33 0.54 11.29
N ASP A 129 -12.47 0.04 11.71
CA ASP A 129 -12.91 0.21 13.09
C ASP A 129 -12.19 -0.80 14.00
N LEU A 130 -11.38 -0.31 14.95
CA LEU A 130 -10.67 -1.15 15.92
C LEU A 130 -11.61 -2.03 16.76
N ASP A 131 -12.85 -1.60 16.97
CA ASP A 131 -13.84 -2.36 17.71
C ASP A 131 -14.20 -3.69 17.02
N LEU A 132 -13.94 -3.83 15.70
CA LEU A 132 -14.08 -5.11 14.96
C LEU A 132 -13.12 -6.19 15.49
N PHE A 133 -11.96 -5.77 15.96
CA PHE A 133 -10.88 -6.64 16.44
C PHE A 133 -10.83 -6.73 17.97
N ALA A 134 -11.79 -6.12 18.66
CA ALA A 134 -11.90 -6.26 20.12
C ALA A 134 -12.26 -7.73 20.49
N PRO A 135 -11.81 -8.24 21.64
CA PRO A 135 -11.98 -9.64 22.02
C PRO A 135 -13.46 -10.13 22.01
N ASN A 136 -14.40 -9.23 22.26
CA ASN A 136 -15.83 -9.53 22.37
C ASN A 136 -16.70 -8.83 21.30
N SER A 137 -16.11 -8.41 20.18
CA SER A 137 -16.86 -7.70 19.15
C SER A 137 -17.79 -8.65 18.37
N ALA A 138 -19.04 -8.26 18.20
CA ALA A 138 -19.89 -8.84 17.16
C ALA A 138 -19.34 -8.45 15.80
N THR A 139 -19.42 -9.34 14.81
CA THR A 139 -18.95 -9.09 13.45
C THR A 139 -19.68 -7.87 12.87
N ARG A 140 -18.98 -6.77 12.72
CA ARG A 140 -19.47 -5.58 11.99
C ARG A 140 -19.05 -5.67 10.53
N ALA A 141 -19.84 -5.08 9.64
CA ALA A 141 -19.49 -5.00 8.23
C ALA A 141 -18.26 -4.09 8.02
N ILE A 142 -17.37 -4.51 7.14
CA ILE A 142 -16.22 -3.69 6.71
C ILE A 142 -16.76 -2.49 5.91
N PRO A 143 -16.28 -1.26 6.15
CA PRO A 143 -16.68 -0.09 5.39
C PRO A 143 -16.51 -0.27 3.88
N LEU A 144 -17.43 0.28 3.08
CA LEU A 144 -17.43 0.09 1.63
C LEU A 144 -16.15 0.63 0.98
N ALA A 145 -15.68 1.81 1.39
CA ALA A 145 -14.42 2.37 0.90
C ALA A 145 -13.25 1.40 1.11
N ARG A 146 -13.23 0.70 2.25
CA ARG A 146 -12.21 -0.30 2.53
C ARG A 146 -12.33 -1.54 1.64
N GLN A 147 -13.55 -2.01 1.36
CA GLN A 147 -13.76 -3.13 0.42
C GLN A 147 -13.29 -2.78 -0.99
N ILE A 148 -13.60 -1.57 -1.47
CA ILE A 148 -13.15 -1.05 -2.76
C ILE A 148 -11.61 -1.01 -2.79
N ARG A 149 -11.01 -0.42 -1.76
CA ARG A 149 -9.54 -0.33 -1.65
C ARG A 149 -8.89 -1.70 -1.67
N ASP A 150 -9.41 -2.68 -0.94
CA ASP A 150 -8.84 -4.03 -0.91
C ASP A 150 -8.96 -4.72 -2.26
N THR A 151 -10.07 -4.50 -2.98
CA THR A 151 -10.27 -4.98 -4.34
C THR A 151 -9.26 -4.36 -5.31
N LEU A 152 -8.98 -3.06 -5.16
CA LEU A 152 -8.08 -2.29 -6.02
C LEU A 152 -6.65 -2.19 -5.48
N ARG A 153 -6.30 -2.93 -4.41
CA ARG A 153 -5.01 -2.81 -3.70
C ARG A 153 -3.80 -2.84 -4.63
N ALA A 154 -3.74 -3.83 -5.52
CA ALA A 154 -2.58 -4.01 -6.38
C ALA A 154 -2.38 -2.84 -7.36
N PRO A 155 -3.37 -2.44 -8.17
CA PRO A 155 -3.19 -1.32 -9.07
C PRO A 155 -2.99 0.02 -8.34
N LEU A 156 -3.70 0.27 -7.22
CA LEU A 156 -3.50 1.49 -6.43
C LEU A 156 -2.09 1.59 -5.87
N SER A 157 -1.55 0.50 -5.33
CA SER A 157 -0.18 0.49 -4.81
C SER A 157 0.85 0.83 -5.90
N LEU A 158 0.66 0.35 -7.13
CA LEU A 158 1.54 0.67 -8.25
C LEU A 158 1.40 2.13 -8.69
N LEU A 159 0.17 2.65 -8.80
CA LEU A 159 -0.08 4.05 -9.19
C LEU A 159 0.48 5.02 -8.14
N VAL A 160 0.24 4.76 -6.85
CA VAL A 160 0.79 5.58 -5.76
C VAL A 160 2.31 5.50 -5.70
N THR A 161 2.91 4.34 -6.01
CA THR A 161 4.37 4.24 -6.09
C THR A 161 4.93 5.04 -7.27
N ALA A 162 4.24 5.06 -8.41
CA ALA A 162 4.61 5.90 -9.55
C ALA A 162 4.56 7.38 -9.18
N ALA A 163 3.47 7.82 -8.57
CA ALA A 163 3.26 9.20 -8.12
C ALA A 163 4.28 9.66 -7.06
N HIS A 164 4.84 8.75 -6.27
CA HIS A 164 5.88 9.08 -5.29
C HIS A 164 7.31 8.87 -5.81
N SER A 165 7.51 8.55 -7.07
CA SER A 165 8.82 8.16 -7.58
C SER A 165 9.82 9.32 -7.59
N ASP A 166 9.36 10.55 -7.80
CA ASP A 166 10.17 11.77 -7.77
C ASP A 166 10.35 12.35 -6.35
N GLY A 167 9.62 11.81 -5.34
CA GLY A 167 9.68 12.20 -3.93
C GLY A 167 8.62 13.22 -3.52
N GLU A 168 7.80 13.71 -4.43
CA GLU A 168 6.65 14.57 -4.19
C GLU A 168 5.37 13.85 -4.63
N PHE A 169 4.21 14.24 -4.09
CA PHE A 169 2.92 13.71 -4.49
C PHE A 169 2.02 14.87 -4.88
N HIS A 170 1.91 15.12 -6.17
CA HIS A 170 1.20 16.27 -6.70
C HIS A 170 -0.32 16.08 -6.69
N PRO A 171 -1.11 17.15 -6.50
CA PRO A 171 -2.57 17.07 -6.53
C PRO A 171 -3.12 16.51 -7.84
N GLU A 172 -2.48 16.81 -8.97
CA GLU A 172 -2.86 16.35 -10.31
C GLU A 172 -2.68 14.84 -10.46
N GLU A 173 -1.67 14.25 -9.82
CA GLU A 173 -1.46 12.80 -9.78
C GLU A 173 -2.52 12.13 -8.91
N LEU A 174 -2.87 12.72 -7.77
CA LEU A 174 -3.96 12.26 -6.93
C LEU A 174 -5.28 12.25 -7.71
N ASP A 175 -5.58 13.33 -8.45
CA ASP A 175 -6.78 13.42 -9.28
C ASP A 175 -6.80 12.33 -10.36
N ALA A 176 -5.66 12.04 -11.00
CA ALA A 176 -5.55 10.96 -11.98
C ALA A 176 -5.80 9.57 -11.35
N ILE A 177 -5.32 9.34 -10.13
CA ILE A 177 -5.60 8.10 -9.38
C ILE A 177 -7.08 8.02 -9.00
N CYS A 178 -7.70 9.11 -8.55
CA CYS A 178 -9.13 9.14 -8.24
C CYS A 178 -10.00 8.85 -9.47
N GLN A 179 -9.66 9.40 -10.62
CA GLN A 179 -10.34 9.07 -11.89
C GLN A 179 -10.23 7.57 -12.24
N TYR A 180 -9.08 6.96 -11.98
CA TYR A 180 -8.93 5.51 -12.15
C TYR A 180 -9.83 4.73 -11.20
N ILE A 181 -9.92 5.12 -9.93
CA ILE A 181 -10.79 4.49 -8.93
C ILE A 181 -12.25 4.54 -9.39
N GLU A 182 -12.73 5.70 -9.81
CA GLU A 182 -14.09 5.88 -10.32
C GLU A 182 -14.34 4.99 -11.54
N ALA A 183 -13.43 4.98 -12.51
CA ALA A 183 -13.53 4.14 -13.70
C ALA A 183 -13.61 2.64 -13.36
N GLU A 184 -12.83 2.17 -12.40
CA GLU A 184 -12.86 0.77 -11.94
C GLU A 184 -14.16 0.43 -11.21
N ILE A 185 -14.64 1.31 -10.32
CA ILE A 185 -15.90 1.10 -9.59
C ILE A 185 -17.08 0.91 -10.55
N PHE A 186 -17.16 1.72 -11.61
CA PHE A 186 -18.30 1.74 -12.50
C PHE A 186 -18.15 0.88 -13.76
N SER A 187 -16.94 0.40 -14.09
CA SER A 187 -16.70 -0.33 -15.34
C SER A 187 -16.07 -1.71 -15.16
N SER A 188 -15.53 -2.05 -13.99
CA SER A 188 -14.88 -3.33 -13.76
C SER A 188 -15.81 -4.35 -13.12
N GLU A 189 -15.77 -5.59 -13.63
CA GLU A 189 -16.49 -6.71 -13.01
C GLU A 189 -16.04 -6.98 -11.58
N ARG A 190 -14.79 -6.63 -11.24
CA ARG A 190 -14.23 -6.78 -9.89
C ARG A 190 -14.94 -5.93 -8.85
N CYS A 191 -15.44 -4.76 -9.25
CA CYS A 191 -16.16 -3.83 -8.39
C CYS A 191 -17.69 -3.88 -8.58
N ALA A 192 -18.22 -4.74 -9.43
CA ALA A 192 -19.64 -4.77 -9.78
C ALA A 192 -20.58 -4.89 -8.57
N ASN A 193 -20.16 -5.68 -7.56
CA ASN A 193 -20.94 -5.85 -6.32
C ASN A 193 -20.85 -4.66 -5.35
N LEU A 194 -19.94 -3.71 -5.60
CA LEU A 194 -19.67 -2.58 -4.72
C LEU A 194 -20.22 -1.26 -5.26
N SER A 195 -20.45 -1.17 -6.57
CA SER A 195 -20.81 0.07 -7.27
C SER A 195 -22.18 0.65 -6.87
N GLY A 196 -23.12 -0.20 -6.45
CA GLY A 196 -24.50 0.23 -6.14
C GLY A 196 -24.63 1.11 -4.89
N ASP A 197 -23.70 1.03 -3.96
CA ASP A 197 -23.75 1.71 -2.67
C ASP A 197 -22.71 2.83 -2.55
N VAL A 198 -22.03 3.20 -3.65
CA VAL A 198 -20.99 4.22 -3.66
C VAL A 198 -21.61 5.61 -3.58
N THR A 199 -21.22 6.38 -2.56
CA THR A 199 -21.62 7.76 -2.34
C THR A 199 -20.40 8.68 -2.50
N ILE A 200 -20.64 10.01 -2.51
CA ILE A 200 -19.56 11.01 -2.54
C ILE A 200 -18.65 10.84 -1.31
N GLU A 201 -19.22 10.57 -0.15
CA GLU A 201 -18.45 10.38 1.08
C GLU A 201 -17.50 9.17 0.98
N VAL A 202 -17.91 8.11 0.27
CA VAL A 202 -17.05 6.95 0.02
C VAL A 202 -15.88 7.32 -0.90
N LEU A 203 -16.12 8.14 -1.92
CA LEU A 203 -15.07 8.62 -2.82
C LEU A 203 -14.09 9.57 -2.10
N ASP A 204 -14.60 10.46 -1.24
CA ASP A 204 -13.76 11.33 -0.40
C ASP A 204 -12.87 10.50 0.53
N GLN A 205 -13.44 9.46 1.18
CA GLN A 205 -12.66 8.53 2.01
C GLN A 205 -11.59 7.79 1.20
N MET A 206 -11.88 7.39 -0.03
CA MET A 206 -10.90 6.76 -0.92
C MET A 206 -9.77 7.74 -1.30
N THR A 207 -10.11 8.99 -1.57
CA THR A 207 -9.14 10.06 -1.87
C THR A 207 -8.18 10.27 -0.69
N ASP A 208 -8.72 10.37 0.52
CA ASP A 208 -7.91 10.53 1.73
C ASP A 208 -7.03 9.31 1.99
N LEU A 209 -7.56 8.11 1.78
CA LEU A 209 -6.78 6.88 1.91
C LEU A 209 -5.61 6.86 0.92
N VAL A 210 -5.84 7.15 -0.37
CA VAL A 210 -4.80 7.18 -1.40
C VAL A 210 -3.70 8.19 -1.06
N ARG A 211 -4.07 9.36 -0.56
CA ARG A 211 -3.11 10.40 -0.13
C ARG A 211 -2.13 9.90 0.94
N HIS A 212 -2.61 9.02 1.82
CA HIS A 212 -1.81 8.49 2.94
C HIS A 212 -1.13 7.15 2.64
N MET A 213 -1.44 6.51 1.50
CA MET A 213 -0.77 5.27 1.11
C MET A 213 0.73 5.47 0.91
N ARG A 214 1.54 4.53 1.41
CA ARG A 214 3.00 4.50 1.24
C ARG A 214 3.43 3.07 0.94
N PRO A 215 3.14 2.55 -0.27
CA PRO A 215 3.49 1.19 -0.66
C PRO A 215 5.01 0.96 -0.57
N GLN A 216 5.40 -0.24 -0.17
CA GLN A 216 6.81 -0.61 -0.10
C GLN A 216 7.29 -1.09 -1.47
N ARG A 217 8.50 -0.68 -1.83
CA ARG A 217 9.12 -1.02 -3.12
C ARG A 217 9.33 -2.52 -3.30
N GLU A 218 9.59 -3.25 -2.20
CA GLU A 218 9.76 -4.70 -2.19
C GLU A 218 8.48 -5.48 -2.59
N SER A 219 7.33 -4.85 -2.46
CA SER A 219 6.03 -5.47 -2.80
C SER A 219 5.58 -5.22 -4.25
N ILE A 220 6.29 -4.38 -5.01
CA ILE A 220 5.93 -3.98 -6.39
C ILE A 220 5.78 -5.19 -7.31
N ASP A 221 6.73 -6.11 -7.29
CA ASP A 221 6.70 -7.34 -8.10
C ASP A 221 5.45 -8.17 -7.86
N GLY A 222 5.03 -8.27 -6.59
CA GLY A 222 3.82 -8.99 -6.20
C GLY A 222 2.55 -8.31 -6.70
N TYR A 223 2.50 -6.99 -6.63
CA TYR A 223 1.36 -6.21 -7.14
C TYR A 223 1.29 -6.24 -8.66
N LEU A 224 2.42 -6.12 -9.35
CA LEU A 224 2.47 -6.18 -10.79
C LEU A 224 2.01 -7.55 -11.34
N ARG A 225 2.43 -8.65 -10.71
CA ARG A 225 1.92 -9.99 -11.07
C ARG A 225 0.40 -10.06 -10.98
N LYS A 226 -0.17 -9.56 -9.87
CA LYS A 226 -1.62 -9.53 -9.69
C LYS A 226 -2.34 -8.71 -10.77
N VAL A 227 -1.77 -7.58 -11.18
CA VAL A 227 -2.35 -6.74 -12.24
C VAL A 227 -2.24 -7.43 -13.61
N LEU A 228 -1.14 -8.13 -13.90
CA LEU A 228 -0.95 -8.86 -15.15
C LEU A 228 -1.89 -10.07 -15.29
N ASP A 229 -2.40 -10.59 -14.17
CA ASP A 229 -3.39 -11.67 -14.15
C ASP A 229 -4.83 -11.17 -14.36
N PHE A 230 -5.06 -9.86 -14.47
CA PHE A 230 -6.38 -9.28 -14.72
C PHE A 230 -6.85 -9.51 -16.17
N ALA A 231 -8.14 -9.30 -16.41
CA ALA A 231 -8.67 -9.27 -17.77
C ALA A 231 -7.95 -8.22 -18.63
N PRO A 232 -7.73 -8.48 -19.93
CA PRO A 232 -6.98 -7.56 -20.80
C PRO A 232 -7.51 -6.12 -20.80
N GLU A 233 -8.80 -5.95 -20.62
CA GLU A 233 -9.47 -4.64 -20.54
C GLU A 233 -9.07 -3.88 -19.26
N ASP A 234 -8.97 -4.58 -18.15
CA ASP A 234 -8.57 -4.03 -16.87
C ASP A 234 -7.08 -3.66 -16.87
N VAL A 235 -6.23 -4.52 -17.46
CA VAL A 235 -4.80 -4.21 -17.66
C VAL A 235 -4.64 -2.97 -18.54
N MET A 236 -5.49 -2.82 -19.57
CA MET A 236 -5.43 -1.65 -20.46
C MET A 236 -5.89 -0.37 -19.73
N ARG A 237 -6.92 -0.45 -18.87
CA ARG A 237 -7.35 0.68 -18.03
C ARG A 237 -6.25 1.10 -17.06
N PHE A 238 -5.66 0.12 -16.37
CA PHE A 238 -4.52 0.38 -15.50
C PHE A 238 -3.35 1.04 -16.23
N SER A 239 -2.98 0.54 -17.42
CA SER A 239 -1.88 1.11 -18.20
C SER A 239 -2.13 2.57 -18.58
N ARG A 240 -3.36 2.91 -18.95
CA ARG A 240 -3.75 4.31 -19.25
C ARG A 240 -3.70 5.19 -17.99
N ALA A 241 -4.16 4.66 -16.86
CA ALA A 241 -4.09 5.39 -15.60
C ALA A 241 -2.64 5.66 -15.19
N LEU A 242 -1.75 4.68 -15.34
CA LEU A 242 -0.32 4.83 -15.08
C LEU A 242 0.30 5.92 -15.99
N GLU A 243 -0.05 5.93 -17.29
CA GLU A 243 0.36 6.99 -18.20
C GLU A 243 -0.13 8.38 -17.73
N HIS A 244 -1.38 8.46 -17.28
CA HIS A 244 -1.96 9.72 -16.79
C HIS A 244 -1.29 10.22 -15.51
N VAL A 245 -1.04 9.33 -14.55
CA VAL A 245 -0.37 9.68 -13.28
C VAL A 245 1.03 10.25 -13.57
N VAL A 246 1.82 9.55 -14.37
CA VAL A 246 3.22 9.93 -14.67
C VAL A 246 3.35 11.26 -15.42
N VAL A 247 2.32 11.70 -16.14
CA VAL A 247 2.36 12.98 -16.88
C VAL A 247 1.46 14.05 -16.27
N ALA A 248 0.86 13.80 -15.11
CA ALA A 248 -0.17 14.64 -14.54
C ALA A 248 0.35 16.04 -14.17
N ASP A 249 1.54 16.15 -13.61
CA ASP A 249 2.18 17.42 -13.25
C ASP A 249 2.75 18.19 -14.45
N GLY A 250 2.68 17.60 -15.66
CA GLY A 250 3.21 18.16 -16.90
C GLY A 250 4.72 18.01 -17.06
N ARG A 251 5.40 17.28 -16.20
CA ARG A 251 6.83 16.97 -16.25
C ARG A 251 7.02 15.45 -16.27
N PHE A 252 8.12 15.02 -16.83
CA PHE A 252 8.49 13.60 -16.86
C PHE A 252 9.85 13.45 -16.20
N HIS A 253 9.83 13.09 -14.92
CA HIS A 253 11.02 12.98 -14.10
C HIS A 253 11.84 11.72 -14.45
N ARG A 254 13.13 11.77 -14.15
CA ARG A 254 14.03 10.63 -14.39
C ARG A 254 13.62 9.41 -13.56
N ASP A 255 13.27 9.63 -12.32
CA ASP A 255 12.90 8.55 -11.38
C ASP A 255 11.59 7.85 -11.78
N GLU A 256 10.64 8.58 -12.37
CA GLU A 256 9.44 8.00 -13.00
C GLU A 256 9.78 7.14 -14.21
N ARG A 257 10.72 7.60 -15.05
CA ARG A 257 11.21 6.82 -16.17
C ARG A 257 11.86 5.53 -15.70
N ASP A 258 12.76 5.60 -14.72
CA ASP A 258 13.46 4.45 -14.15
C ASP A 258 12.44 3.44 -13.57
N PHE A 259 11.38 3.93 -12.91
CA PHE A 259 10.29 3.10 -12.42
C PHE A 259 9.50 2.42 -13.55
N LEU A 260 9.14 3.14 -14.60
CA LEU A 260 8.45 2.57 -15.76
C LEU A 260 9.31 1.55 -16.51
N GLU A 261 10.63 1.76 -16.61
CA GLU A 261 11.57 0.79 -17.18
C GLU A 261 11.66 -0.48 -16.33
N GLU A 262 11.64 -0.36 -15.00
CA GLU A 262 11.57 -1.49 -14.08
C GLU A 262 10.30 -2.31 -14.32
N LEU A 263 9.13 -1.67 -14.37
CA LEU A 263 7.85 -2.33 -14.67
C LEU A 263 7.85 -3.01 -16.05
N ALA A 264 8.39 -2.35 -17.07
CA ALA A 264 8.47 -2.89 -18.43
C ALA A 264 9.38 -4.13 -18.48
N SER A 265 10.52 -4.08 -17.80
CA SER A 265 11.46 -5.20 -17.72
C SER A 265 10.83 -6.42 -17.03
N PHE A 266 10.08 -6.19 -15.94
CA PHE A 266 9.37 -7.23 -15.24
C PHE A 266 8.27 -7.86 -16.10
N THR A 267 7.49 -7.04 -16.81
CA THR A 267 6.42 -7.50 -17.72
C THR A 267 6.99 -8.38 -18.83
N ALA A 268 8.11 -7.99 -19.43
CA ALA A 268 8.77 -8.80 -20.47
C ALA A 268 9.28 -10.15 -19.94
N ALA A 269 9.81 -10.18 -18.71
CA ALA A 269 10.24 -11.42 -18.06
C ALA A 269 9.07 -12.33 -17.71
N HIS A 270 7.95 -11.76 -17.27
CA HIS A 270 6.71 -12.50 -16.99
C HIS A 270 6.14 -13.15 -18.25
N ASP A 271 6.00 -12.40 -19.33
CA ASP A 271 5.54 -12.91 -20.63
C ASP A 271 6.42 -14.04 -21.16
N ALA A 272 7.74 -13.93 -21.03
CA ALA A 272 8.67 -14.98 -21.43
C ALA A 272 8.49 -16.26 -20.58
N THR A 273 8.19 -16.11 -19.29
CA THR A 273 7.94 -17.24 -18.38
C THR A 273 6.61 -17.93 -18.70
N VAL A 274 5.55 -17.17 -18.97
CA VAL A 274 4.25 -17.72 -19.37
C VAL A 274 4.36 -18.47 -20.69
N ARG A 275 5.04 -17.91 -21.70
CA ARG A 275 5.27 -18.58 -22.99
C ARG A 275 6.05 -19.88 -22.84
N ARG A 276 7.07 -19.96 -21.96
CA ARG A 276 7.83 -21.19 -21.68
C ARG A 276 6.96 -22.25 -21.03
N ARG A 277 6.09 -21.88 -20.10
CA ARG A 277 5.14 -22.81 -19.46
C ARG A 277 4.16 -23.40 -20.46
N ILE A 278 3.59 -22.58 -21.36
CA ILE A 278 2.70 -23.04 -22.42
C ILE A 278 3.43 -23.97 -23.39
N ALA A 279 4.64 -23.63 -23.79
CA ALA A 279 5.45 -24.47 -24.69
C ALA A 279 5.91 -25.79 -24.06
N GLY A 280 5.98 -25.89 -22.74
CA GLY A 280 6.34 -27.13 -22.03
C GLY A 280 5.16 -28.06 -21.72
N VAL A 281 3.93 -27.64 -22.03
CA VAL A 281 2.69 -28.44 -21.86
C VAL A 281 2.23 -29.03 -23.19
N LEU A 282 2.76 -28.57 -24.30
CA LEU A 282 2.57 -29.10 -25.66
C LEU A 282 3.69 -30.09 -26.03
#